data_a5ebebe1f9f1c05d815ba522f4316e76
#
_entry.id   a5ebebe1f9f1c05d815ba522f4316e76
#
_cell.length_a   1.000
_cell.length_b   1.000
_cell.length_c   1.000
_cell.angle_alpha   90.00
_cell.angle_beta   90.00
_cell.angle_gamma   90.00
#
_symmetry.space_group_name_H-M   'P 1'
#
loop_
_entity.id
_entity.type
_entity.pdbx_description
1 polymer ?
#
loop_
_entity_poly.entity_id
_entity_poly.type
_entity_poly.pdbx_seq_one_letter_code
_entity_poly.pdbx_strand_id
1 'polypeptide(L)'
;MSKKLVPGICVFAAYALLYPLFAITAQAQTTLKFLGRIDPFDGDNRYGDVWAEGKYAYLASYNGTGVMIIDISDPTNPKMAGFYNPSEGGRFQDVVVINGIGYFGSENRGGLHIVDVRNPANPILLSQVNTDQSGHPNVHEIFVAEGVLYESDSRTNIVKVFDVKNPAAPVFVRDIFASDPRVHAAVVINGRLFTSGLGGKTDIYDVRRILMEPPAHLGVIDSGAGSHSSSASNDGKTLAVARETPDGDVRLFDITNPSNATLISTISAQSLGIDAFSPHNPYIVGNLLFVSWYQAGLILIDISNPSQPRLVGIYDTSSAPSNGFDGCWGVYPFLGFDRVLLSDMDGGLFIVDATAAITGPRTVSSASYSVSAIAPQAIVAAFGTNLAPTTLVASSTPLPTSLAGVTVTVQDSAGAERAAPLFFISPNQINYQIPPGTKPGPALIKFMNGTGQTVVGSSIIAPNAPSIFTEDASGAGAASALDAFTFMPGPFNPTRENGSPNIIAVFGTGLGADATDTEANVGGEVQAFIDGQTTQIIYAGPAPGFTGLNQINISLPAGISPGAHKLLIARGGVSSNAVSITIKPPAFALN
;
A
#
# COMPACT_ATOMS: atom_id res chain seq x y z
N MET A 1 -10.73 -38.16 0.99
CA MET A 1 -11.87 -38.04 0.04
C MET A 1 -11.30 -37.74 -1.33
N SER A 2 -11.65 -38.54 -2.36
CA SER A 2 -10.95 -38.55 -3.64
C SER A 2 -11.06 -37.22 -4.40
N LYS A 3 -9.92 -36.71 -4.86
CA LYS A 3 -9.79 -35.54 -5.75
C LYS A 3 -10.47 -35.85 -7.09
N LYS A 4 -11.74 -35.46 -7.29
CA LYS A 4 -12.33 -35.42 -8.63
C LYS A 4 -12.25 -34.00 -9.17
N LEU A 5 -11.42 -33.79 -10.20
CA LEU A 5 -11.38 -32.58 -11.01
C LEU A 5 -12.76 -32.36 -11.64
N VAL A 6 -13.25 -31.14 -11.53
CA VAL A 6 -14.50 -30.71 -12.18
C VAL A 6 -14.18 -30.06 -13.52
N PRO A 7 -14.59 -30.64 -14.66
CA PRO A 7 -14.31 -30.06 -15.99
C PRO A 7 -14.94 -28.69 -16.25
N GLY A 8 -15.93 -28.28 -15.45
CA GLY A 8 -16.66 -27.03 -15.65
C GLY A 8 -15.96 -25.75 -15.17
N ILE A 9 -14.95 -25.86 -14.27
CA ILE A 9 -14.26 -24.68 -13.70
C ILE A 9 -13.37 -23.97 -14.71
N CYS A 10 -12.80 -24.72 -15.68
CA CYS A 10 -11.94 -24.13 -16.72
C CYS A 10 -12.68 -23.10 -17.60
N VAL A 11 -13.99 -23.21 -17.75
CA VAL A 11 -14.77 -22.32 -18.63
C VAL A 11 -15.02 -20.97 -17.96
N PHE A 12 -15.29 -20.93 -16.65
CA PHE A 12 -15.57 -19.67 -15.93
C PHE A 12 -14.32 -18.79 -15.75
N ALA A 13 -13.18 -19.39 -15.42
CA ALA A 13 -11.91 -18.63 -15.31
C ALA A 13 -11.45 -18.07 -16.67
N ALA A 14 -11.73 -18.75 -17.78
CA ALA A 14 -11.38 -18.29 -19.12
C ALA A 14 -12.26 -17.13 -19.62
N TYR A 15 -13.54 -17.08 -19.26
CA TYR A 15 -14.45 -16.01 -19.68
C TYR A 15 -14.19 -14.69 -18.96
N ALA A 16 -13.81 -14.69 -17.69
CA ALA A 16 -13.40 -13.49 -16.96
C ALA A 16 -12.15 -12.81 -17.57
N LEU A 17 -11.45 -13.50 -18.49
CA LEU A 17 -10.21 -13.04 -19.12
C LEU A 17 -10.41 -12.33 -20.47
N LEU A 18 -11.61 -12.23 -21.02
CA LEU A 18 -11.83 -11.87 -22.43
C LEU A 18 -12.60 -10.54 -22.69
N TYR A 19 -12.91 -9.70 -21.70
CA TYR A 19 -13.69 -8.47 -21.93
C TYR A 19 -12.84 -7.21 -22.17
N PRO A 20 -13.33 -6.27 -23.02
CA PRO A 20 -12.48 -5.27 -23.68
C PRO A 20 -12.52 -3.85 -23.09
N LEU A 21 -11.40 -3.19 -23.24
CA LEU A 21 -11.13 -1.81 -23.69
C LEU A 21 -11.79 -0.62 -22.97
N PHE A 22 -10.93 0.08 -22.24
CA PHE A 22 -10.97 1.55 -22.22
C PHE A 22 -9.70 2.11 -22.89
N ALA A 23 -9.89 2.96 -23.89
CA ALA A 23 -8.79 3.69 -24.52
C ALA A 23 -8.27 4.76 -23.55
N ILE A 24 -6.98 4.71 -23.21
CA ILE A 24 -6.32 5.74 -22.41
C ILE A 24 -5.67 6.74 -23.38
N THR A 25 -6.17 7.96 -23.39
CA THR A 25 -5.55 9.12 -24.09
C THR A 25 -4.41 9.70 -23.26
N ALA A 26 -3.41 10.31 -23.93
CA ALA A 26 -2.32 11.04 -23.27
C ALA A 26 -2.89 12.08 -22.30
N GLN A 27 -2.46 12.03 -21.05
CA GLN A 27 -3.06 12.83 -19.97
C GLN A 27 -2.32 14.16 -19.80
N ALA A 28 -3.10 15.25 -19.83
CA ALA A 28 -2.76 16.53 -19.24
C ALA A 28 -2.81 16.44 -17.71
N GLN A 29 -2.19 17.41 -17.02
CA GLN A 29 -2.33 17.60 -15.57
C GLN A 29 -3.78 17.40 -15.12
N THR A 30 -3.97 16.54 -14.10
CA THR A 30 -5.30 16.18 -13.63
C THR A 30 -5.50 16.64 -12.19
N THR A 31 -6.61 17.31 -11.91
CA THR A 31 -7.06 17.48 -10.53
C THR A 31 -7.46 16.12 -9.98
N LEU A 32 -6.82 15.69 -8.90
CA LEU A 32 -7.08 14.41 -8.26
C LEU A 32 -8.46 14.43 -7.59
N LYS A 33 -9.10 13.29 -7.49
CA LYS A 33 -10.48 13.20 -7.01
C LYS A 33 -10.53 13.14 -5.48
N PHE A 34 -11.21 14.08 -4.87
CA PHE A 34 -11.57 14.03 -3.45
C PHE A 34 -12.51 12.85 -3.17
N LEU A 35 -12.23 12.10 -2.10
CA LEU A 35 -13.10 11.04 -1.60
C LEU A 35 -13.76 11.43 -0.28
N GLY A 36 -12.99 11.81 0.71
CA GLY A 36 -13.51 12.16 2.03
C GLY A 36 -12.48 12.89 2.90
N ARG A 37 -12.96 13.44 4.00
CA ARG A 37 -12.17 14.17 4.99
C ARG A 37 -12.72 13.93 6.38
N ILE A 38 -11.84 13.94 7.36
CA ILE A 38 -12.20 14.09 8.76
C ILE A 38 -11.24 15.08 9.43
N ASP A 39 -11.81 16.03 10.15
CA ASP A 39 -11.11 16.92 11.06
C ASP A 39 -11.53 16.57 12.50
N PRO A 40 -10.75 15.76 13.21
CA PRO A 40 -11.17 15.23 14.50
C PRO A 40 -11.42 16.27 15.59
N PHE A 41 -10.83 17.47 15.47
CA PHE A 41 -10.87 18.51 16.50
C PHE A 41 -11.39 19.87 15.99
N ASP A 42 -12.01 19.89 14.82
CA ASP A 42 -12.74 21.05 14.25
C ASP A 42 -11.91 22.35 14.23
N GLY A 43 -10.65 22.23 13.76
CA GLY A 43 -9.76 23.37 13.55
C GLY A 43 -8.99 23.86 14.80
N ASP A 44 -9.25 23.31 15.98
CA ASP A 44 -8.54 23.70 17.22
C ASP A 44 -7.19 22.99 17.40
N ASN A 45 -6.84 22.06 16.51
CA ASN A 45 -5.60 21.30 16.57
C ASN A 45 -4.81 21.42 15.26
N ARG A 46 -3.51 21.28 15.38
CA ARG A 46 -2.63 21.09 14.23
C ARG A 46 -2.23 19.63 14.15
N TYR A 47 -2.23 19.10 12.94
CA TYR A 47 -1.92 17.71 12.67
C TYR A 47 -0.50 17.57 12.12
N GLY A 48 0.18 16.49 12.49
CA GLY A 48 1.47 16.07 11.98
C GLY A 48 1.34 15.02 10.90
N ASP A 49 2.24 14.04 10.90
CA ASP A 49 2.28 13.04 9.84
C ASP A 49 1.13 12.03 9.92
N VAL A 50 0.98 11.25 8.84
CA VAL A 50 -0.06 10.25 8.66
C VAL A 50 0.55 8.92 8.22
N TRP A 51 0.06 7.85 8.83
CA TRP A 51 0.35 6.47 8.45
C TRP A 51 -0.93 5.68 8.28
N ALA A 52 -0.87 4.51 7.62
CA ALA A 52 -2.01 3.61 7.58
C ALA A 52 -1.61 2.14 7.57
N GLU A 53 -2.45 1.32 8.18
CA GLU A 53 -2.38 -0.14 8.11
C GLU A 53 -3.80 -0.73 8.02
N GLY A 54 -4.03 -1.55 6.99
CA GLY A 54 -5.33 -2.16 6.73
C GLY A 54 -6.42 -1.12 6.48
N LYS A 55 -7.41 -1.07 7.36
CA LYS A 55 -8.53 -0.11 7.27
C LYS A 55 -8.41 1.08 8.22
N TYR A 56 -7.29 1.25 8.89
CA TYR A 56 -7.10 2.34 9.83
C TYR A 56 -6.00 3.29 9.36
N ALA A 57 -6.29 4.58 9.46
CA ALA A 57 -5.31 5.66 9.37
C ALA A 57 -4.94 6.12 10.79
N TYR A 58 -3.70 6.53 10.95
CA TYR A 58 -3.13 7.05 12.18
C TYR A 58 -2.65 8.47 11.89
N LEU A 59 -3.24 9.45 12.55
CA LEU A 59 -2.97 10.86 12.33
C LEU A 59 -2.35 11.45 13.60
N ALA A 60 -1.12 11.93 13.48
CA ALA A 60 -0.37 12.54 14.55
C ALA A 60 -0.93 13.93 14.89
N SER A 61 -0.80 14.37 16.14
CA SER A 61 -1.21 15.70 16.61
C SER A 61 0.00 16.58 16.93
N TYR A 62 0.24 17.58 16.12
CA TYR A 62 1.33 18.53 16.29
C TYR A 62 1.17 19.42 17.54
N ASN A 63 -0.03 19.69 17.99
CA ASN A 63 -0.30 20.52 19.19
C ASN A 63 -0.34 19.75 20.52
N GLY A 64 0.08 18.46 20.52
CA GLY A 64 0.40 17.79 21.76
C GLY A 64 -0.74 17.04 22.43
N THR A 65 -1.66 16.45 21.67
CA THR A 65 -2.76 15.68 22.23
C THR A 65 -2.63 14.16 22.05
N GLY A 66 -1.86 13.67 21.08
CA GLY A 66 -1.67 12.24 20.85
C GLY A 66 -1.81 11.83 19.40
N VAL A 67 -2.27 10.59 19.14
CA VAL A 67 -2.44 10.02 17.80
C VAL A 67 -3.87 9.54 17.63
N MET A 68 -4.58 10.08 16.64
CA MET A 68 -5.93 9.68 16.27
C MET A 68 -5.90 8.40 15.44
N ILE A 69 -6.82 7.47 15.72
CA ILE A 69 -7.02 6.25 14.95
C ILE A 69 -8.36 6.40 14.23
N ILE A 70 -8.32 6.37 12.91
CA ILE A 70 -9.45 6.70 12.04
C ILE A 70 -9.80 5.48 11.19
N ASP A 71 -11.04 5.01 11.22
CA ASP A 71 -11.55 3.97 10.32
C ASP A 71 -11.81 4.58 8.94
N ILE A 72 -11.07 4.11 7.95
CA ILE A 72 -11.11 4.51 6.53
C ILE A 72 -11.64 3.38 5.64
N SER A 73 -12.36 2.41 6.20
CA SER A 73 -12.98 1.31 5.42
C SER A 73 -13.96 1.85 4.37
N ASP A 74 -14.65 2.94 4.68
CA ASP A 74 -15.37 3.77 3.72
C ASP A 74 -14.59 5.09 3.54
N PRO A 75 -13.80 5.22 2.46
CA PRO A 75 -12.98 6.41 2.27
C PRO A 75 -13.80 7.69 2.04
N THR A 76 -15.11 7.57 1.75
CA THR A 76 -15.99 8.73 1.57
C THR A 76 -16.60 9.23 2.88
N ASN A 77 -16.45 8.44 3.98
CA ASN A 77 -17.01 8.75 5.28
C ASN A 77 -16.08 8.24 6.41
N PRO A 78 -14.83 8.75 6.48
CA PRO A 78 -13.88 8.35 7.52
C PRO A 78 -14.41 8.70 8.91
N LYS A 79 -14.12 7.86 9.93
CA LYS A 79 -14.67 8.00 11.28
C LYS A 79 -13.60 7.75 12.33
N MET A 80 -13.69 8.47 13.45
CA MET A 80 -12.87 8.16 14.62
C MET A 80 -13.15 6.74 15.09
N ALA A 81 -12.10 5.93 15.22
CA ALA A 81 -12.12 4.59 15.79
C ALA A 81 -11.48 4.53 17.18
N GLY A 82 -10.59 5.45 17.48
CA GLY A 82 -9.93 5.55 18.77
C GLY A 82 -8.96 6.72 18.85
N PHE A 83 -8.36 6.86 20.02
CA PHE A 83 -7.41 7.94 20.30
C PHE A 83 -6.39 7.51 21.33
N TYR A 84 -5.12 7.48 20.95
CA TYR A 84 -4.03 7.36 21.90
C TYR A 84 -3.71 8.75 22.45
N ASN A 85 -4.07 9.00 23.71
CA ASN A 85 -3.89 10.28 24.36
C ASN A 85 -3.18 10.07 25.72
N PRO A 86 -1.84 10.12 25.75
CA PRO A 86 -1.11 9.95 27.00
C PRO A 86 -1.30 11.16 27.92
N SER A 87 -1.38 10.90 29.25
CA SER A 87 -1.62 11.93 30.26
C SER A 87 -0.54 13.01 30.33
N GLU A 88 0.68 12.67 29.90
CA GLU A 88 1.83 13.60 29.93
C GLU A 88 1.78 14.61 28.77
N GLY A 89 0.89 14.39 27.80
CA GLY A 89 0.87 15.16 26.55
C GLY A 89 2.15 14.99 25.75
N GLY A 90 2.29 15.71 24.69
CA GLY A 90 3.48 15.72 23.85
C GLY A 90 3.11 16.22 22.45
N ARG A 91 4.08 16.76 21.75
CA ARG A 91 3.93 17.09 20.35
C ARG A 91 4.25 15.84 19.54
N PHE A 92 3.24 15.09 19.13
CA PHE A 92 3.42 13.94 18.24
C PHE A 92 3.52 14.46 16.80
N GLN A 93 4.69 14.33 16.20
CA GLN A 93 4.93 14.81 14.85
C GLN A 93 4.92 13.70 13.84
N ASP A 94 5.45 12.54 14.21
CA ASP A 94 5.63 11.42 13.31
C ASP A 94 5.02 10.13 13.88
N VAL A 95 4.49 9.32 12.98
CA VAL A 95 3.75 8.09 13.30
C VAL A 95 4.04 7.00 12.28
N VAL A 96 4.43 5.82 12.78
CA VAL A 96 4.60 4.60 11.99
C VAL A 96 3.84 3.48 12.67
N VAL A 97 3.09 2.67 11.91
CA VAL A 97 2.38 1.50 12.44
C VAL A 97 2.71 0.28 11.60
N ILE A 98 3.14 -0.80 12.26
CA ILE A 98 3.52 -2.06 11.60
C ILE A 98 3.00 -3.23 12.43
N ASN A 99 2.21 -4.12 11.81
CA ASN A 99 1.63 -5.30 12.45
C ASN A 99 0.83 -4.98 13.73
N GLY A 100 0.09 -3.88 13.72
CA GLY A 100 -0.72 -3.41 14.85
C GLY A 100 0.09 -2.86 16.02
N ILE A 101 1.36 -2.55 15.82
CA ILE A 101 2.21 -1.83 16.76
C ILE A 101 2.49 -0.43 16.22
N GLY A 102 2.07 0.57 16.99
CA GLY A 102 2.34 1.98 16.70
C GLY A 102 3.65 2.42 17.35
N TYR A 103 4.44 3.13 16.59
CA TYR A 103 5.64 3.86 17.02
C TYR A 103 5.32 5.34 16.83
N PHE A 104 5.30 6.10 17.89
CA PHE A 104 4.86 7.49 17.90
C PHE A 104 5.97 8.37 18.44
N GLY A 105 6.53 9.21 17.59
CA GLY A 105 7.58 10.16 17.94
C GLY A 105 7.00 11.41 18.62
N SER A 106 7.47 11.75 19.80
CA SER A 106 7.03 12.93 20.53
C SER A 106 8.18 13.90 20.78
N GLU A 107 8.01 15.14 20.33
CA GLU A 107 8.87 16.26 20.74
C GLU A 107 8.46 16.81 22.11
N ASN A 108 9.45 17.40 22.81
CA ASN A 108 9.30 18.17 24.05
C ASN A 108 8.91 17.40 25.31
N ARG A 109 8.30 16.21 25.22
CA ARG A 109 7.99 15.35 26.38
C ARG A 109 7.70 13.93 25.89
N GLY A 110 8.27 12.95 26.58
CA GLY A 110 7.87 11.56 26.42
C GLY A 110 8.69 10.73 25.42
N GLY A 111 9.42 11.33 24.49
CA GLY A 111 10.26 10.58 23.54
C GLY A 111 9.47 9.69 22.58
N LEU A 112 9.88 8.43 22.44
CA LEU A 112 9.24 7.44 21.59
C LEU A 112 8.21 6.63 22.40
N HIS A 113 6.97 6.60 21.97
CA HIS A 113 5.92 5.74 22.53
C HIS A 113 5.70 4.54 21.62
N ILE A 114 5.76 3.32 22.16
CA ILE A 114 5.45 2.08 21.44
C ILE A 114 4.13 1.55 21.98
N VAL A 115 3.13 1.45 21.12
CA VAL A 115 1.72 1.30 21.48
C VAL A 115 1.09 0.12 20.74
N ASP A 116 0.40 -0.76 21.42
CA ASP A 116 -0.46 -1.76 20.80
C ASP A 116 -1.76 -1.09 20.33
N VAL A 117 -1.95 -1.04 19.00
CA VAL A 117 -3.12 -0.43 18.36
C VAL A 117 -4.04 -1.46 17.68
N ARG A 118 -3.84 -2.75 17.94
CA ARG A 118 -4.70 -3.83 17.39
C ARG A 118 -6.16 -3.69 17.81
N ASN A 119 -6.41 -3.11 18.98
CA ASN A 119 -7.73 -2.65 19.36
C ASN A 119 -7.76 -1.11 19.31
N PRO A 120 -8.23 -0.49 18.23
CA PRO A 120 -8.18 0.96 18.06
C PRO A 120 -8.98 1.73 19.11
N ALA A 121 -10.05 1.14 19.65
CA ALA A 121 -10.86 1.77 20.71
C ALA A 121 -10.15 1.79 22.07
N ASN A 122 -9.08 1.02 22.26
CA ASN A 122 -8.32 0.95 23.49
C ASN A 122 -6.84 0.70 23.21
N PRO A 123 -6.11 1.68 22.66
CA PRO A 123 -4.68 1.59 22.44
C PRO A 123 -3.93 1.46 23.78
N ILE A 124 -2.92 0.59 23.83
CA ILE A 124 -2.20 0.24 25.07
C ILE A 124 -0.72 0.59 24.90
N LEU A 125 -0.19 1.46 25.75
CA LEU A 125 1.25 1.72 25.82
C LEU A 125 1.99 0.45 26.26
N LEU A 126 2.88 -0.04 25.42
CA LEU A 126 3.73 -1.21 25.69
C LEU A 126 5.05 -0.80 26.34
N SER A 127 5.66 0.26 25.82
CA SER A 127 6.91 0.81 26.31
C SER A 127 7.09 2.25 25.86
N GLN A 128 7.95 2.96 26.59
CA GLN A 128 8.34 4.33 26.27
C GLN A 128 9.85 4.45 26.38
N VAL A 129 10.48 4.94 25.32
CA VAL A 129 11.90 5.28 25.32
C VAL A 129 12.01 6.77 25.57
N ASN A 130 12.45 7.12 26.76
CA ASN A 130 12.59 8.51 27.19
C ASN A 130 14.05 8.98 27.12
N THR A 131 14.28 10.23 27.51
CA THR A 131 15.58 10.90 27.53
C THR A 131 16.68 10.14 28.26
N ASP A 132 16.37 9.40 29.30
CA ASP A 132 17.36 8.73 30.15
C ASP A 132 18.00 7.53 29.45
N GLN A 133 17.25 6.86 28.57
CA GLN A 133 17.74 5.72 27.79
C GLN A 133 18.37 6.15 26.47
N SER A 134 17.79 7.14 25.79
CA SER A 134 18.24 7.57 24.46
C SER A 134 19.22 8.75 24.51
N GLY A 135 19.20 9.55 25.58
CA GLY A 135 19.93 10.81 25.70
C GLY A 135 19.35 11.94 24.84
N HIS A 136 18.20 11.73 24.19
CA HIS A 136 17.49 12.71 23.36
C HIS A 136 16.12 13.01 23.95
N PRO A 137 15.86 14.25 24.35
CA PRO A 137 14.56 14.65 24.89
C PRO A 137 13.47 14.77 23.85
N ASN A 138 13.82 14.77 22.56
CA ASN A 138 12.91 14.93 21.43
C ASN A 138 13.12 13.83 20.41
N VAL A 139 12.01 13.27 19.96
CA VAL A 139 11.95 12.41 18.78
C VAL A 139 11.25 13.21 17.69
N HIS A 140 11.98 13.61 16.67
CA HIS A 140 11.45 14.44 15.59
C HIS A 140 10.88 13.57 14.49
N GLU A 141 11.67 12.65 13.97
CA GLU A 141 11.23 11.70 12.94
C GLU A 141 11.70 10.29 13.26
N ILE A 142 10.90 9.31 12.89
CA ILE A 142 11.15 7.89 13.12
C ILE A 142 10.94 7.11 11.82
N PHE A 143 11.70 6.04 11.66
CA PHE A 143 11.50 5.06 10.63
C PHE A 143 11.66 3.65 11.18
N VAL A 144 10.80 2.73 10.79
CA VAL A 144 10.87 1.33 11.24
C VAL A 144 10.98 0.40 10.04
N ALA A 145 12.04 -0.40 10.00
CA ALA A 145 12.27 -1.40 8.97
C ALA A 145 12.76 -2.72 9.59
N GLU A 146 12.14 -3.83 9.27
CA GLU A 146 12.54 -5.20 9.67
C GLU A 146 12.80 -5.37 11.19
N GLY A 147 11.99 -4.68 12.02
CA GLY A 147 12.11 -4.71 13.48
C GLY A 147 13.27 -3.87 14.03
N VAL A 148 13.79 -2.95 13.25
CA VAL A 148 14.76 -1.93 13.63
C VAL A 148 14.14 -0.56 13.50
N LEU A 149 14.22 0.24 14.55
CA LEU A 149 13.78 1.62 14.57
C LEU A 149 14.98 2.56 14.46
N TYR A 150 14.83 3.58 13.63
CA TYR A 150 15.77 4.70 13.45
C TYR A 150 15.06 5.96 13.91
N GLU A 151 15.71 6.71 14.80
CA GLU A 151 15.18 7.93 15.41
C GLU A 151 16.12 9.08 15.12
N SER A 152 15.59 10.21 14.67
CA SER A 152 16.34 11.46 14.51
C SER A 152 15.80 12.57 15.41
N ASP A 153 16.71 13.45 15.82
CA ASP A 153 16.40 14.71 16.50
C ASP A 153 17.00 15.85 15.66
N SER A 154 16.15 16.66 15.06
CA SER A 154 16.53 17.74 14.13
C SER A 154 17.55 18.75 14.66
N ARG A 155 18.01 18.61 15.91
CA ARG A 155 19.01 19.47 16.59
C ARG A 155 20.41 18.88 16.64
N THR A 156 20.58 17.60 16.31
CA THR A 156 21.85 16.87 16.40
C THR A 156 22.21 16.16 15.09
N ASN A 157 23.44 15.67 15.01
CA ASN A 157 23.90 14.86 13.88
C ASN A 157 23.76 13.34 14.13
N ILE A 158 22.89 12.94 15.06
CA ILE A 158 22.80 11.55 15.51
C ILE A 158 21.48 10.94 15.03
N VAL A 159 21.59 9.74 14.45
CA VAL A 159 20.47 8.81 14.28
C VAL A 159 20.63 7.70 15.31
N LYS A 160 19.66 7.53 16.19
CA LYS A 160 19.63 6.45 17.18
C LYS A 160 18.97 5.21 16.62
N VAL A 161 19.54 4.06 16.89
CA VAL A 161 19.08 2.77 16.39
C VAL A 161 18.64 1.89 17.54
N PHE A 162 17.41 1.34 17.45
CA PHE A 162 16.86 0.40 18.42
C PHE A 162 16.43 -0.89 17.75
N ASP A 163 16.69 -2.03 18.40
CA ASP A 163 16.00 -3.30 18.09
C ASP A 163 14.62 -3.26 18.76
N VAL A 164 13.57 -3.28 17.96
CA VAL A 164 12.17 -3.22 18.38
C VAL A 164 11.38 -4.49 18.06
N LYS A 165 12.08 -5.61 17.80
CA LYS A 165 11.44 -6.93 17.60
C LYS A 165 10.59 -7.34 18.78
N ASN A 166 10.99 -6.94 20.01
CA ASN A 166 10.12 -6.99 21.18
C ASN A 166 9.65 -5.56 21.51
N PRO A 167 8.44 -5.15 21.09
CA PRO A 167 7.96 -3.79 21.29
C PRO A 167 7.75 -3.40 22.77
N ALA A 168 7.62 -4.39 23.66
CA ALA A 168 7.51 -4.12 25.11
C ALA A 168 8.88 -3.92 25.81
N ALA A 169 9.99 -4.21 25.12
CA ALA A 169 11.34 -4.07 25.65
C ALA A 169 12.32 -3.70 24.51
N PRO A 170 12.22 -2.50 23.95
CA PRO A 170 13.13 -2.00 22.93
C PRO A 170 14.56 -1.96 23.45
N VAL A 171 15.53 -2.30 22.64
CA VAL A 171 16.94 -2.33 23.01
C VAL A 171 17.71 -1.31 22.18
N PHE A 172 18.36 -0.35 22.84
CA PHE A 172 19.30 0.54 22.15
C PHE A 172 20.47 -0.25 21.56
N VAL A 173 20.74 -0.02 20.28
CA VAL A 173 21.81 -0.72 19.55
C VAL A 173 23.03 0.18 19.41
N ARG A 174 22.85 1.37 18.84
CA ARG A 174 23.96 2.31 18.58
C ARG A 174 23.47 3.67 18.10
N ASP A 175 24.42 4.60 18.09
CA ASP A 175 24.32 5.86 17.37
C ASP A 175 24.97 5.75 15.99
N ILE A 176 24.39 6.42 14.99
CA ILE A 176 24.99 6.69 13.68
C ILE A 176 25.22 8.19 13.59
N PHE A 177 26.45 8.59 13.32
CA PHE A 177 26.83 10.01 13.22
C PHE A 177 26.84 10.42 11.75
N ALA A 178 25.94 11.33 11.39
CA ALA A 178 25.85 11.87 10.05
C ALA A 178 26.86 13.02 9.82
N SER A 179 27.12 13.31 8.56
CA SER A 179 27.99 14.42 8.14
C SER A 179 27.33 15.79 8.33
N ASP A 180 25.98 15.85 8.30
CA ASP A 180 25.24 17.07 8.59
C ASP A 180 25.13 17.28 10.10
N PRO A 181 25.34 18.50 10.61
CA PRO A 181 25.24 18.78 12.05
C PRO A 181 23.80 18.65 12.60
N ARG A 182 22.79 18.61 11.74
CA ARG A 182 21.37 18.55 12.14
C ARG A 182 20.62 17.58 11.22
N VAL A 183 20.53 16.31 11.60
CA VAL A 183 19.75 15.30 10.88
C VAL A 183 18.28 15.52 11.18
N HIS A 184 17.50 15.83 10.14
CA HIS A 184 16.07 15.98 10.25
C HIS A 184 15.37 14.63 10.11
N ALA A 185 15.63 13.92 9.02
CA ALA A 185 15.01 12.64 8.71
C ALA A 185 16.03 11.51 8.51
N ALA A 186 15.61 10.28 8.80
CA ALA A 186 16.38 9.08 8.63
C ALA A 186 15.50 7.95 8.09
N VAL A 187 15.54 7.67 6.78
CA VAL A 187 14.69 6.66 6.12
C VAL A 187 15.51 5.50 5.60
N VAL A 188 14.95 4.28 5.69
CA VAL A 188 15.60 3.06 5.21
C VAL A 188 14.85 2.48 4.03
N ILE A 189 15.53 2.36 2.89
CA ILE A 189 15.00 1.77 1.68
C ILE A 189 16.02 0.76 1.14
N ASN A 190 15.60 -0.48 0.94
CA ASN A 190 16.44 -1.57 0.42
C ASN A 190 17.75 -1.78 1.20
N GLY A 191 17.68 -1.69 2.54
CA GLY A 191 18.84 -1.86 3.42
C GLY A 191 19.86 -0.72 3.35
N ARG A 192 19.51 0.41 2.74
CA ARG A 192 20.26 1.65 2.78
C ARG A 192 19.53 2.67 3.64
N LEU A 193 20.24 3.27 4.58
CA LEU A 193 19.77 4.41 5.36
C LEU A 193 20.19 5.68 4.63
N PHE A 194 19.23 6.60 4.48
CA PHE A 194 19.43 7.95 3.99
C PHE A 194 19.15 8.93 5.12
N THR A 195 20.11 9.80 5.45
CA THR A 195 19.92 10.83 6.46
C THR A 195 19.78 12.17 5.77
N SER A 196 18.65 12.85 5.94
CA SER A 196 18.45 14.19 5.40
C SER A 196 18.80 15.23 6.45
N GLY A 197 19.74 16.13 6.16
CA GLY A 197 20.26 17.12 7.10
C GLY A 197 19.95 18.56 6.70
N LEU A 198 19.45 19.36 7.64
CA LEU A 198 19.06 20.75 7.43
C LEU A 198 20.21 21.66 6.96
N GLY A 199 21.46 21.27 7.22
CA GLY A 199 22.66 21.96 6.70
C GLY A 199 22.89 21.70 5.21
N GLY A 200 22.25 20.68 4.63
CA GLY A 200 22.29 20.39 3.20
C GLY A 200 23.03 19.14 2.80
N LYS A 201 23.31 18.23 3.73
CA LYS A 201 23.94 16.96 3.41
C LYS A 201 22.99 15.81 3.62
N THR A 202 23.07 14.82 2.72
CA THR A 202 22.39 13.55 2.83
C THR A 202 23.43 12.43 2.79
N ASP A 203 23.60 11.70 3.88
CA ASP A 203 24.49 10.54 3.95
C ASP A 203 23.76 9.27 3.52
N ILE A 204 24.52 8.32 2.99
CA ILE A 204 24.05 6.99 2.58
C ILE A 204 24.85 5.93 3.33
N TYR A 205 24.16 5.05 4.07
CA TYR A 205 24.77 3.95 4.80
C TYR A 205 24.18 2.61 4.37
N ASP A 206 24.98 1.54 4.42
CA ASP A 206 24.48 0.16 4.38
C ASP A 206 24.12 -0.27 5.81
N VAL A 207 22.84 -0.56 6.03
CA VAL A 207 22.31 -0.92 7.35
C VAL A 207 21.77 -2.36 7.42
N ARG A 208 21.99 -3.18 6.39
CA ARG A 208 21.50 -4.57 6.34
C ARG A 208 21.95 -5.44 7.52
N ARG A 209 23.03 -5.08 8.19
CA ARG A 209 23.59 -5.80 9.34
C ARG A 209 23.66 -4.93 10.60
N ILE A 210 22.87 -3.88 10.68
CA ILE A 210 22.94 -2.83 11.70
C ILE A 210 22.86 -3.36 13.14
N LEU A 211 22.15 -4.46 13.38
CA LEU A 211 22.06 -5.10 14.70
C LEU A 211 23.36 -5.81 15.11
N MET A 212 24.24 -6.15 14.16
CA MET A 212 25.45 -6.94 14.40
C MET A 212 26.71 -6.09 14.37
N GLU A 213 26.80 -5.14 13.42
CA GLU A 213 27.99 -4.34 13.18
C GLU A 213 27.65 -2.89 12.83
N PRO A 214 28.59 -1.94 13.01
CA PRO A 214 28.39 -0.57 12.56
C PRO A 214 28.07 -0.50 11.07
N PRO A 215 27.23 0.46 10.63
CA PRO A 215 26.87 0.58 9.22
C PRO A 215 28.08 1.06 8.41
N ALA A 216 28.22 0.56 7.19
CA ALA A 216 29.19 1.08 6.26
C ALA A 216 28.71 2.41 5.66
N HIS A 217 29.49 3.48 5.79
CA HIS A 217 29.22 4.75 5.11
C HIS A 217 29.55 4.61 3.63
N LEU A 218 28.55 4.75 2.77
CA LEU A 218 28.66 4.54 1.32
C LEU A 218 28.94 5.82 0.55
N GLY A 219 28.52 6.97 1.08
CA GLY A 219 28.72 8.26 0.45
C GLY A 219 27.88 9.38 1.08
N VAL A 220 28.17 10.60 0.67
CA VAL A 220 27.45 11.81 1.08
C VAL A 220 27.10 12.64 -0.15
N ILE A 221 25.91 13.18 -0.16
CA ILE A 221 25.36 14.05 -1.20
C ILE A 221 25.31 15.49 -0.66
N ASP A 222 25.76 16.45 -1.44
CA ASP A 222 25.43 17.86 -1.22
C ASP A 222 24.01 18.11 -1.78
N SER A 223 23.04 17.89 -0.92
CA SER A 223 21.62 17.98 -1.28
C SER A 223 21.04 19.39 -1.16
N GLY A 224 21.84 20.33 -0.57
CA GLY A 224 21.50 21.74 -0.38
C GLY A 224 20.78 22.04 0.93
N ALA A 225 20.99 23.24 1.44
CA ALA A 225 20.42 23.68 2.72
C ALA A 225 18.90 23.49 2.77
N GLY A 226 18.41 23.08 3.93
CA GLY A 226 16.99 22.76 4.13
C GLY A 226 16.61 21.35 3.66
N SER A 227 17.58 20.44 3.40
CA SER A 227 17.23 19.04 3.11
C SER A 227 16.49 18.44 4.28
N HIS A 228 15.21 18.16 4.05
CA HIS A 228 14.23 17.80 5.07
C HIS A 228 14.05 16.29 5.14
N SER A 229 13.57 15.70 4.07
CA SER A 229 13.28 14.26 3.97
C SER A 229 13.63 13.73 2.59
N SER A 230 13.73 12.42 2.46
CA SER A 230 14.14 11.77 1.22
C SER A 230 13.39 10.46 0.95
N SER A 231 13.35 10.06 -0.32
CA SER A 231 12.81 8.78 -0.76
C SER A 231 13.62 8.24 -1.93
N ALA A 232 13.93 6.94 -1.90
CA ALA A 232 14.66 6.30 -2.98
C ALA A 232 13.74 5.41 -3.83
N SER A 233 14.07 5.28 -5.13
CA SER A 233 13.43 4.32 -6.02
C SER A 233 13.74 2.88 -5.60
N ASN A 234 12.82 1.94 -5.91
CA ASN A 234 12.96 0.53 -5.56
C ASN A 234 14.19 -0.13 -6.18
N ASP A 235 14.65 0.35 -7.34
CA ASP A 235 15.87 -0.14 -7.98
C ASP A 235 17.16 0.46 -7.36
N GLY A 236 17.03 1.34 -6.37
CA GLY A 236 18.12 1.97 -5.66
C GLY A 236 18.99 2.91 -6.51
N LYS A 237 18.43 3.44 -7.61
CA LYS A 237 19.19 4.31 -8.54
C LYS A 237 18.86 5.78 -8.42
N THR A 238 17.63 6.12 -8.03
CA THR A 238 17.16 7.50 -7.91
C THR A 238 16.81 7.82 -6.47
N LEU A 239 17.31 8.95 -5.97
CA LEU A 239 16.92 9.52 -4.68
C LEU A 239 16.25 10.88 -4.91
N ALA A 240 15.07 11.05 -4.34
CA ALA A 240 14.43 12.35 -4.21
C ALA A 240 14.73 12.92 -2.83
N VAL A 241 15.15 14.17 -2.76
CA VAL A 241 15.37 14.93 -1.51
C VAL A 241 14.54 16.20 -1.57
N ALA A 242 13.61 16.36 -0.63
CA ALA A 242 12.83 17.59 -0.48
C ALA A 242 13.61 18.61 0.37
N ARG A 243 13.57 19.85 -0.05
CA ARG A 243 14.19 20.97 0.68
C ARG A 243 13.12 21.88 1.24
N GLU A 244 12.93 21.81 2.54
CA GLU A 244 11.96 22.61 3.27
C GLU A 244 12.51 24.03 3.55
N THR A 245 12.40 24.86 2.54
CA THR A 245 12.77 26.28 2.60
C THR A 245 11.73 27.11 1.85
N PRO A 246 11.59 28.42 2.12
CA PRO A 246 10.86 29.31 1.21
C PRO A 246 11.36 29.12 -0.22
N ASP A 247 10.45 28.96 -1.17
CA ASP A 247 10.76 28.60 -2.57
C ASP A 247 11.59 27.31 -2.72
N GLY A 248 11.39 26.35 -1.80
CA GLY A 248 12.08 25.07 -1.80
C GLY A 248 11.79 24.22 -3.04
N ASP A 249 12.61 23.20 -3.21
CA ASP A 249 12.56 22.30 -4.37
C ASP A 249 12.68 20.83 -3.94
N VAL A 250 12.36 19.92 -4.86
CA VAL A 250 12.73 18.51 -4.73
C VAL A 250 13.85 18.22 -5.73
N ARG A 251 14.93 17.63 -5.25
CA ARG A 251 16.09 17.27 -6.06
C ARG A 251 16.15 15.78 -6.31
N LEU A 252 16.33 15.40 -7.56
CA LEU A 252 16.55 14.00 -7.96
C LEU A 252 18.04 13.76 -8.19
N PHE A 253 18.56 12.71 -7.54
CA PHE A 253 19.96 12.31 -7.65
C PHE A 253 20.07 10.89 -8.23
N ASP A 254 21.07 10.66 -9.09
CA ASP A 254 21.54 9.31 -9.43
C ASP A 254 22.42 8.80 -8.28
N ILE A 255 21.96 7.74 -7.62
CA ILE A 255 22.63 7.05 -6.51
C ILE A 255 23.05 5.62 -6.89
N THR A 256 23.14 5.32 -8.18
CA THR A 256 23.66 4.03 -8.68
C THR A 256 25.04 3.74 -8.10
N ASN A 257 25.89 4.77 -8.01
CA ASN A 257 27.13 4.76 -7.25
C ASN A 257 27.03 5.75 -6.08
N PRO A 258 26.72 5.29 -4.84
CA PRO A 258 26.54 6.18 -3.69
C PRO A 258 27.73 7.08 -3.37
N SER A 259 28.96 6.61 -3.62
CA SER A 259 30.18 7.39 -3.38
C SER A 259 30.43 8.50 -4.41
N ASN A 260 29.66 8.51 -5.49
CA ASN A 260 29.72 9.52 -6.56
C ASN A 260 28.31 9.81 -7.07
N ALA A 261 27.40 10.11 -6.15
CA ALA A 261 26.03 10.49 -6.50
C ALA A 261 26.01 11.82 -7.26
N THR A 262 25.14 11.94 -8.26
CA THR A 262 25.07 13.13 -9.12
C THR A 262 23.65 13.67 -9.21
N LEU A 263 23.49 15.00 -9.24
CA LEU A 263 22.22 15.66 -9.45
C LEU A 263 21.70 15.37 -10.87
N ILE A 264 20.49 14.83 -10.99
CA ILE A 264 19.80 14.60 -12.27
C ILE A 264 18.96 15.82 -12.64
N SER A 265 18.12 16.28 -11.72
CA SER A 265 17.19 17.41 -11.94
C SER A 265 16.77 18.07 -10.63
N THR A 266 16.27 19.29 -10.77
CA THR A 266 15.66 20.06 -9.68
C THR A 266 14.21 20.36 -10.07
N ILE A 267 13.28 20.06 -9.18
CA ILE A 267 11.84 20.24 -9.35
C ILE A 267 11.40 21.36 -8.42
N SER A 268 11.16 22.55 -8.96
CA SER A 268 10.62 23.70 -8.21
C SER A 268 9.15 23.94 -8.57
N ALA A 269 8.42 24.67 -7.73
CA ALA A 269 7.07 25.11 -8.01
C ALA A 269 7.01 25.83 -9.37
N GLN A 270 7.96 26.71 -9.65
CA GLN A 270 8.05 27.42 -10.92
C GLN A 270 8.22 26.46 -12.11
N SER A 271 9.07 25.42 -12.00
CA SER A 271 9.30 24.45 -13.09
C SER A 271 8.06 23.60 -13.38
N LEU A 272 7.18 23.44 -12.40
CA LEU A 272 5.90 22.74 -12.53
C LEU A 272 4.75 23.65 -12.95
N GLY A 273 4.95 24.99 -12.96
CA GLY A 273 3.91 25.97 -13.26
C GLY A 273 2.83 26.06 -12.17
N ILE A 274 3.18 25.81 -10.91
CA ILE A 274 2.29 25.90 -9.76
C ILE A 274 2.71 27.00 -8.81
N ASP A 275 1.75 27.49 -8.02
CA ASP A 275 2.01 28.39 -6.89
C ASP A 275 2.14 27.53 -5.63
N ALA A 276 3.34 27.41 -5.08
CA ALA A 276 3.62 26.56 -3.94
C ALA A 276 4.85 27.07 -3.18
N PHE A 277 4.76 27.12 -1.85
CA PHE A 277 5.78 27.73 -1.00
C PHE A 277 6.96 26.80 -0.70
N SER A 278 6.70 25.60 -0.20
CA SER A 278 7.75 24.65 0.20
C SER A 278 7.27 23.20 0.10
N PRO A 279 8.11 22.27 -0.45
CA PRO A 279 7.86 20.84 -0.33
C PRO A 279 8.19 20.37 1.09
N HIS A 280 7.56 19.26 1.52
CA HIS A 280 7.78 18.63 2.81
C HIS A 280 8.22 17.17 2.64
N ASN A 281 7.31 16.21 2.53
CA ASN A 281 7.62 14.78 2.46
C ASN A 281 7.47 14.21 1.03
N PRO A 282 8.56 13.66 0.42
CA PRO A 282 8.51 12.98 -0.86
C PRO A 282 8.38 11.47 -0.67
N TYR A 283 7.63 10.79 -1.57
CA TYR A 283 7.60 9.34 -1.68
C TYR A 283 7.67 8.89 -3.14
N ILE A 284 8.68 8.09 -3.50
CA ILE A 284 8.76 7.46 -4.82
C ILE A 284 8.00 6.14 -4.79
N VAL A 285 6.99 6.02 -5.65
CA VAL A 285 6.22 4.80 -5.85
C VAL A 285 6.28 4.42 -7.33
N GLY A 286 7.14 3.47 -7.66
CA GLY A 286 7.42 3.11 -9.05
C GLY A 286 8.05 4.27 -9.81
N ASN A 287 7.34 4.79 -10.82
CA ASN A 287 7.75 5.96 -11.61
C ASN A 287 7.02 7.26 -11.22
N LEU A 288 6.32 7.26 -10.10
CA LEU A 288 5.62 8.42 -9.59
C LEU A 288 6.28 8.93 -8.31
N LEU A 289 6.40 10.23 -8.19
CA LEU A 289 6.85 10.94 -7.00
C LEU A 289 5.65 11.70 -6.41
N PHE A 290 5.25 11.31 -5.21
CA PHE A 290 4.24 11.97 -4.38
C PHE A 290 4.96 12.95 -3.47
N VAL A 291 4.50 14.19 -3.42
CA VAL A 291 5.08 15.22 -2.55
C VAL A 291 3.95 15.94 -1.83
N SER A 292 3.98 15.93 -0.50
CA SER A 292 3.21 16.92 0.27
C SER A 292 3.90 18.27 0.11
N TRP A 293 3.14 19.28 -0.32
CA TRP A 293 3.71 20.60 -0.63
C TRP A 293 2.91 21.72 0.06
N TYR A 294 2.91 21.65 1.38
CA TYR A 294 2.19 22.59 2.27
C TYR A 294 0.85 23.06 1.67
N GLN A 295 0.64 24.37 1.48
CA GLN A 295 -0.62 24.93 0.98
C GLN A 295 -0.99 24.53 -0.47
N ALA A 296 -0.04 23.99 -1.25
CA ALA A 296 -0.37 23.42 -2.56
C ALA A 296 -0.92 21.99 -2.48
N GLY A 297 -0.90 21.38 -1.28
CA GLY A 297 -1.45 20.04 -1.05
C GLY A 297 -0.57 18.91 -1.59
N LEU A 298 -1.18 17.94 -2.24
CA LEU A 298 -0.48 16.82 -2.91
C LEU A 298 -0.08 17.22 -4.32
N ILE A 299 1.21 17.13 -4.60
CA ILE A 299 1.78 17.26 -5.95
C ILE A 299 2.27 15.88 -6.41
N LEU A 300 1.75 15.42 -7.54
CA LEU A 300 2.09 14.12 -8.13
C LEU A 300 2.86 14.32 -9.43
N ILE A 301 4.08 13.75 -9.48
CA ILE A 301 5.05 14.00 -10.55
C ILE A 301 5.44 12.66 -11.19
N ASP A 302 5.37 12.58 -12.52
CA ASP A 302 5.93 11.47 -13.29
C ASP A 302 7.44 11.67 -13.43
N ILE A 303 8.20 10.72 -12.88
CA ILE A 303 9.65 10.64 -12.93
C ILE A 303 10.14 9.44 -13.73
N SER A 304 9.32 8.90 -14.66
CA SER A 304 9.74 7.83 -15.58
C SER A 304 10.98 8.21 -16.39
N ASN A 305 11.14 9.50 -16.67
CA ASN A 305 12.41 10.11 -17.07
C ASN A 305 12.83 11.13 -16.01
N PRO A 306 13.71 10.76 -15.05
CA PRO A 306 14.05 11.63 -13.93
C PRO A 306 14.80 12.92 -14.35
N SER A 307 15.31 13.01 -15.60
CA SER A 307 15.88 14.26 -16.14
C SER A 307 14.82 15.21 -16.70
N GLN A 308 13.58 14.75 -16.87
CA GLN A 308 12.45 15.53 -17.38
C GLN A 308 11.18 15.20 -16.59
N PRO A 309 11.15 15.51 -15.29
CA PRO A 309 9.98 15.27 -14.45
C PRO A 309 8.78 16.07 -14.92
N ARG A 310 7.57 15.51 -14.82
CA ARG A 310 6.35 16.15 -15.30
C ARG A 310 5.27 16.12 -14.21
N LEU A 311 4.61 17.24 -13.98
CA LEU A 311 3.40 17.29 -13.17
C LEU A 311 2.28 16.47 -13.84
N VAL A 312 1.69 15.54 -13.11
CA VAL A 312 0.60 14.68 -13.62
C VAL A 312 -0.66 14.75 -12.78
N GLY A 313 -0.56 15.18 -11.52
CA GLY A 313 -1.71 15.33 -10.65
C GLY A 313 -1.48 16.34 -9.54
N ILE A 314 -2.57 16.98 -9.11
CA ILE A 314 -2.58 17.92 -8.00
C ILE A 314 -3.89 17.78 -7.22
N TYR A 315 -3.80 17.89 -5.90
CA TYR A 315 -4.94 18.05 -5.02
C TYR A 315 -4.58 19.05 -3.92
N ASP A 316 -5.19 20.22 -3.97
CA ASP A 316 -5.02 21.28 -2.97
C ASP A 316 -5.91 20.98 -1.75
N THR A 317 -5.30 20.88 -0.56
CA THR A 317 -6.00 20.66 0.72
C THR A 317 -6.40 21.95 1.41
N SER A 318 -5.84 23.10 1.00
CA SER A 318 -5.98 24.39 1.67
C SER A 318 -6.51 25.45 0.71
N SER A 319 -7.39 26.29 1.19
CA SER A 319 -7.80 27.51 0.48
C SER A 319 -6.94 28.74 0.83
N ALA A 320 -5.93 28.56 1.69
CA ALA A 320 -5.03 29.64 2.11
C ALA A 320 -4.00 29.97 1.01
N PRO A 321 -3.50 31.21 0.93
CA PRO A 321 -2.42 31.54 0.00
C PRO A 321 -1.14 30.75 0.28
N SER A 322 -0.42 30.36 -0.76
CA SER A 322 0.86 29.62 -0.67
C SER A 322 2.01 30.51 -0.19
N ASN A 323 2.02 30.90 1.07
CA ASN A 323 2.99 31.84 1.63
C ASN A 323 3.59 31.43 2.99
N GLY A 324 3.45 30.16 3.40
CA GLY A 324 3.94 29.67 4.69
C GLY A 324 4.07 28.16 4.79
N PHE A 325 4.54 27.70 5.94
CA PHE A 325 4.68 26.29 6.30
C PHE A 325 3.39 25.80 6.98
N ASP A 326 2.28 25.83 6.25
CA ASP A 326 0.95 25.39 6.67
C ASP A 326 0.30 24.56 5.55
N GLY A 327 -0.70 23.73 5.88
CA GLY A 327 -1.42 22.91 4.92
C GLY A 327 -0.94 21.46 4.94
N CYS A 328 -0.71 20.84 3.79
CA CYS A 328 -0.40 19.44 3.65
C CYS A 328 1.00 19.09 4.22
N TRP A 329 1.01 18.42 5.38
CA TRP A 329 2.22 17.97 6.07
C TRP A 329 2.72 16.65 5.54
N GLY A 330 1.88 15.61 5.58
CA GLY A 330 2.23 14.25 5.22
C GLY A 330 1.41 13.70 4.05
N VAL A 331 1.97 12.71 3.37
CA VAL A 331 1.30 11.93 2.34
C VAL A 331 1.59 10.45 2.55
N TYR A 332 0.56 9.59 2.48
CA TYR A 332 0.70 8.15 2.57
C TYR A 332 0.08 7.47 1.36
N PRO A 333 0.87 7.07 0.35
CA PRO A 333 0.38 6.50 -0.90
C PRO A 333 0.28 4.97 -0.91
N PHE A 334 0.58 4.28 0.21
CA PHE A 334 0.84 2.83 0.22
C PHE A 334 -0.40 1.96 0.41
N LEU A 335 -1.61 2.54 0.51
CA LEU A 335 -2.87 1.78 0.46
C LEU A 335 -3.34 1.46 -0.96
N GLY A 336 -2.75 2.10 -1.96
CA GLY A 336 -3.13 2.07 -3.37
C GLY A 336 -3.44 3.47 -3.88
N PHE A 337 -3.39 3.63 -5.22
CA PHE A 337 -3.58 4.95 -5.82
C PHE A 337 -5.03 5.45 -5.79
N ASP A 338 -5.98 4.55 -5.57
CA ASP A 338 -7.39 4.87 -5.35
C ASP A 338 -7.67 5.38 -3.92
N ARG A 339 -6.65 5.41 -3.04
CA ARG A 339 -6.79 5.78 -1.63
C ARG A 339 -5.47 6.34 -1.07
N VAL A 340 -5.10 7.52 -1.50
CA VAL A 340 -3.94 8.25 -0.97
C VAL A 340 -4.40 9.11 0.20
N LEU A 341 -3.70 9.01 1.33
CA LEU A 341 -3.99 9.79 2.52
C LEU A 341 -3.10 11.03 2.57
N LEU A 342 -3.67 12.14 3.00
CA LEU A 342 -2.96 13.40 3.24
C LEU A 342 -3.28 13.87 4.65
N SER A 343 -2.27 14.26 5.41
CA SER A 343 -2.48 15.05 6.61
C SER A 343 -2.30 16.52 6.29
N ASP A 344 -3.31 17.31 6.63
CA ASP A 344 -3.25 18.75 6.53
C ASP A 344 -3.24 19.34 7.94
N MET A 345 -2.33 20.28 8.20
CA MET A 345 -2.08 20.80 9.55
C MET A 345 -3.33 21.39 10.19
N ASP A 346 -4.19 22.05 9.41
CA ASP A 346 -5.41 22.70 9.90
C ASP A 346 -6.68 21.95 9.47
N GLY A 347 -6.56 21.10 8.45
CA GLY A 347 -7.68 20.41 7.81
C GLY A 347 -7.92 18.97 8.24
N GLY A 348 -6.98 18.36 8.96
CA GLY A 348 -7.08 16.96 9.38
C GLY A 348 -6.67 15.97 8.31
N LEU A 349 -7.37 14.84 8.23
CA LEU A 349 -7.12 13.78 7.26
C LEU A 349 -7.95 13.99 6.00
N PHE A 350 -7.31 14.04 4.84
CA PHE A 350 -7.93 13.97 3.53
C PHE A 350 -7.65 12.62 2.86
N ILE A 351 -8.60 12.13 2.09
CA ILE A 351 -8.47 10.91 1.30
C ILE A 351 -8.77 11.26 -0.15
N VAL A 352 -7.82 10.94 -1.04
CA VAL A 352 -7.93 11.29 -2.46
C VAL A 352 -7.68 10.07 -3.36
N ASP A 353 -8.32 10.04 -4.52
CA ASP A 353 -8.12 9.07 -5.58
C ASP A 353 -7.18 9.68 -6.63
N ALA A 354 -5.99 9.13 -6.72
CA ALA A 354 -4.93 9.54 -7.64
C ALA A 354 -4.86 8.68 -8.92
N THR A 355 -5.81 7.76 -9.11
CA THR A 355 -5.76 6.79 -10.23
C THR A 355 -5.78 7.45 -11.61
N ALA A 356 -6.41 8.62 -11.73
CA ALA A 356 -6.46 9.38 -12.98
C ALA A 356 -5.09 9.90 -13.43
N ALA A 357 -4.14 10.07 -12.51
CA ALA A 357 -2.79 10.56 -12.77
C ALA A 357 -1.77 9.45 -13.06
N ILE A 358 -2.16 8.16 -12.99
CA ILE A 358 -1.25 7.06 -13.27
C ILE A 358 -0.85 7.10 -14.75
N THR A 359 0.45 7.17 -15.00
CA THR A 359 1.05 7.07 -16.32
C THR A 359 1.50 5.63 -16.59
N GLY A 360 1.29 5.11 -17.78
CA GLY A 360 1.63 3.73 -18.16
C GLY A 360 0.52 2.70 -17.93
N PRO A 361 0.82 1.41 -18.08
CA PRO A 361 -0.15 0.33 -17.92
C PRO A 361 -0.66 0.25 -16.48
N ARG A 362 -1.98 0.14 -16.34
CA ARG A 362 -2.65 -0.01 -15.03
C ARG A 362 -2.81 -1.49 -14.71
N THR A 363 -2.24 -1.93 -13.59
CA THR A 363 -2.49 -3.26 -13.03
C THR A 363 -3.63 -3.20 -12.02
N VAL A 364 -4.60 -4.09 -12.19
CA VAL A 364 -5.79 -4.22 -11.34
C VAL A 364 -5.98 -5.68 -10.93
N SER A 365 -6.71 -5.94 -9.85
CA SER A 365 -7.19 -7.29 -9.56
C SER A 365 -8.07 -7.80 -10.70
N SER A 366 -7.83 -9.01 -11.22
CA SER A 366 -8.69 -9.59 -12.26
C SER A 366 -10.09 -9.97 -11.74
N ALA A 367 -10.30 -9.99 -10.44
CA ALA A 367 -11.58 -10.35 -9.84
C ALA A 367 -12.48 -9.13 -9.58
N SER A 368 -11.91 -8.02 -9.10
CA SER A 368 -12.68 -6.83 -8.71
C SER A 368 -12.48 -5.64 -9.65
N TYR A 369 -11.47 -5.68 -10.52
CA TYR A 369 -11.00 -4.56 -11.36
C TYR A 369 -10.60 -3.32 -10.56
N SER A 370 -10.40 -3.48 -9.25
CA SER A 370 -9.90 -2.41 -8.40
C SER A 370 -8.42 -2.13 -8.71
N VAL A 371 -8.06 -0.86 -8.71
CA VAL A 371 -6.67 -0.36 -8.79
C VAL A 371 -6.02 -0.21 -7.41
N SER A 372 -6.68 -0.69 -6.36
CA SER A 372 -6.14 -0.81 -5.01
C SER A 372 -4.88 -1.68 -4.98
N ALA A 373 -4.24 -1.76 -3.82
CA ALA A 373 -3.11 -2.67 -3.65
C ALA A 373 -3.46 -4.11 -4.07
N ILE A 374 -2.48 -4.80 -4.61
CA ILE A 374 -2.58 -6.20 -5.06
C ILE A 374 -1.66 -7.08 -4.20
N ALA A 375 -1.93 -8.38 -4.13
CA ALA A 375 -1.16 -9.28 -3.26
C ALA A 375 -0.23 -10.21 -4.07
N PRO A 376 0.82 -10.76 -3.44
CA PRO A 376 1.59 -11.85 -4.02
C PRO A 376 0.68 -13.01 -4.41
N GLN A 377 0.99 -13.68 -5.51
CA GLN A 377 0.22 -14.76 -6.13
C GLN A 377 -1.17 -14.39 -6.66
N ALA A 378 -1.63 -13.14 -6.53
CA ALA A 378 -2.91 -12.70 -7.09
C ALA A 378 -2.91 -12.79 -8.63
N ILE A 379 -4.07 -13.12 -9.19
CA ILE A 379 -4.34 -12.99 -10.63
C ILE A 379 -4.72 -11.54 -10.88
N VAL A 380 -3.98 -10.90 -11.78
CA VAL A 380 -4.14 -9.49 -12.11
C VAL A 380 -4.24 -9.28 -13.62
N ALA A 381 -4.85 -8.17 -14.01
CA ALA A 381 -4.90 -7.70 -15.38
C ALA A 381 -4.21 -6.34 -15.49
N ALA A 382 -3.30 -6.19 -16.47
CA ALA A 382 -2.78 -4.89 -16.86
C ALA A 382 -3.53 -4.39 -18.10
N PHE A 383 -3.94 -3.13 -18.08
CA PHE A 383 -4.57 -2.43 -19.21
C PHE A 383 -3.66 -1.30 -19.69
N GLY A 384 -3.48 -1.19 -20.99
CA GLY A 384 -2.63 -0.18 -21.62
C GLY A 384 -2.72 -0.24 -23.14
N THR A 385 -1.77 0.38 -23.82
CA THR A 385 -1.65 0.36 -25.28
C THR A 385 -0.34 -0.27 -25.72
N ASN A 386 -0.35 -0.98 -26.85
CA ASN A 386 0.83 -1.64 -27.42
C ASN A 386 1.52 -2.63 -26.46
N LEU A 387 0.74 -3.30 -25.60
CA LEU A 387 1.26 -4.26 -24.61
C LEU A 387 1.74 -5.56 -25.25
N ALA A 388 1.13 -5.96 -26.37
CA ALA A 388 1.52 -7.17 -27.12
C ALA A 388 1.27 -6.98 -28.63
N PRO A 389 2.01 -7.71 -29.49
CA PRO A 389 1.81 -7.66 -30.94
C PRO A 389 0.60 -8.47 -31.42
N THR A 390 0.08 -9.36 -30.57
CA THR A 390 -1.00 -10.30 -30.91
C THR A 390 -1.80 -10.69 -29.67
N THR A 391 -2.93 -11.35 -29.89
CA THR A 391 -3.73 -11.94 -28.82
C THR A 391 -3.41 -13.43 -28.69
N LEU A 392 -3.05 -13.87 -27.46
CA LEU A 392 -2.72 -15.26 -27.18
C LEU A 392 -3.09 -15.64 -25.74
N VAL A 393 -3.57 -16.88 -25.56
CA VAL A 393 -3.85 -17.49 -24.24
C VAL A 393 -2.77 -18.52 -23.95
N ALA A 394 -2.30 -18.59 -22.72
CA ALA A 394 -1.38 -19.65 -22.29
C ALA A 394 -2.08 -21.02 -22.33
N SER A 395 -1.39 -22.02 -22.89
CA SER A 395 -1.90 -23.39 -23.03
C SER A 395 -1.14 -24.42 -22.19
N SER A 396 -0.11 -24.00 -21.47
CA SER A 396 0.74 -24.89 -20.65
C SER A 396 0.55 -24.68 -19.15
N THR A 397 0.78 -25.74 -18.39
CA THR A 397 0.92 -25.71 -16.94
C THR A 397 2.26 -26.40 -16.59
N PRO A 398 3.17 -25.74 -15.88
CA PRO A 398 3.04 -24.37 -15.33
C PRO A 398 2.92 -23.30 -16.40
N LEU A 399 2.33 -22.15 -16.00
CA LEU A 399 2.18 -21.00 -16.88
C LEU A 399 3.55 -20.48 -17.37
N PRO A 400 3.66 -20.08 -18.65
CA PRO A 400 4.88 -19.52 -19.17
C PRO A 400 5.14 -18.11 -18.64
N THR A 401 6.39 -17.73 -18.54
CA THR A 401 6.81 -16.34 -18.24
C THR A 401 7.06 -15.50 -19.50
N SER A 402 6.85 -16.09 -20.68
CA SER A 402 6.89 -15.41 -21.97
C SER A 402 5.85 -15.99 -22.92
N LEU A 403 5.06 -15.13 -23.56
CA LEU A 403 4.12 -15.48 -24.63
C LEU A 403 4.38 -14.58 -25.84
N ALA A 404 4.65 -15.17 -27.01
CA ALA A 404 4.98 -14.44 -28.24
C ALA A 404 6.05 -13.35 -28.05
N GLY A 405 7.05 -13.60 -27.18
CA GLY A 405 8.09 -12.64 -26.83
C GLY A 405 7.67 -11.57 -25.80
N VAL A 406 6.40 -11.52 -25.42
CA VAL A 406 5.92 -10.63 -24.34
C VAL A 406 6.35 -11.20 -23.00
N THR A 407 6.90 -10.37 -22.14
CA THR A 407 7.23 -10.69 -20.73
C THR A 407 6.74 -9.61 -19.79
N VAL A 408 6.42 -10.01 -18.56
CA VAL A 408 6.13 -9.11 -17.46
C VAL A 408 7.11 -9.38 -16.33
N THR A 409 7.76 -8.34 -15.83
CA THR A 409 8.68 -8.43 -14.69
C THR A 409 8.17 -7.52 -13.57
N VAL A 410 8.03 -8.07 -12.38
CA VAL A 410 7.66 -7.32 -11.17
C VAL A 410 8.93 -7.06 -10.36
N GLN A 411 9.25 -5.80 -10.14
CA GLN A 411 10.30 -5.35 -9.21
C GLN A 411 9.62 -4.90 -7.92
N ASP A 412 9.89 -5.59 -6.84
CA ASP A 412 9.26 -5.33 -5.54
C ASP A 412 9.96 -4.23 -4.72
N SER A 413 9.44 -3.94 -3.53
CA SER A 413 9.97 -2.91 -2.62
C SER A 413 11.40 -3.18 -2.15
N ALA A 414 11.86 -4.43 -2.19
CA ALA A 414 13.25 -4.79 -1.90
C ALA A 414 14.16 -4.72 -3.14
N GLY A 415 13.66 -4.23 -4.29
CA GLY A 415 14.39 -4.14 -5.56
C GLY A 415 14.56 -5.47 -6.28
N ALA A 416 13.99 -6.56 -5.78
CA ALA A 416 14.10 -7.88 -6.42
C ALA A 416 13.16 -7.99 -7.61
N GLU A 417 13.71 -8.39 -8.77
CA GLU A 417 12.96 -8.61 -9.99
C GLU A 417 12.55 -10.07 -10.14
N ARG A 418 11.28 -10.29 -10.51
CA ARG A 418 10.72 -11.63 -10.75
C ARG A 418 9.90 -11.64 -12.02
N ALA A 419 10.13 -12.63 -12.88
CA ALA A 419 9.30 -12.85 -14.06
C ALA A 419 7.92 -13.36 -13.65
N ALA A 420 6.87 -12.74 -14.21
CA ALA A 420 5.49 -13.08 -13.91
C ALA A 420 4.97 -14.20 -14.82
N PRO A 421 4.26 -15.20 -14.28
CA PRO A 421 3.53 -16.17 -15.08
C PRO A 421 2.38 -15.50 -15.84
N LEU A 422 2.25 -15.79 -17.13
CA LEU A 422 1.29 -15.17 -18.04
C LEU A 422 0.12 -16.10 -18.34
N PHE A 423 -1.11 -15.56 -18.23
CA PHE A 423 -2.34 -16.25 -18.65
C PHE A 423 -2.76 -15.85 -20.06
N PHE A 424 -2.65 -14.55 -20.36
CA PHE A 424 -3.22 -13.96 -21.56
C PHE A 424 -2.45 -12.69 -21.94
N ILE A 425 -2.32 -12.49 -23.24
CA ILE A 425 -1.77 -11.26 -23.81
C ILE A 425 -2.66 -10.75 -24.94
N SER A 426 -2.78 -9.44 -25.08
CA SER A 426 -3.36 -8.74 -26.22
C SER A 426 -2.73 -7.34 -26.34
N PRO A 427 -2.97 -6.60 -27.43
CA PRO A 427 -2.44 -5.24 -27.58
C PRO A 427 -2.82 -4.27 -26.45
N ASN A 428 -3.92 -4.54 -25.77
CA ASN A 428 -4.46 -3.63 -24.74
C ASN A 428 -4.61 -4.26 -23.36
N GLN A 429 -4.31 -5.57 -23.21
CA GLN A 429 -4.48 -6.27 -21.93
C GLN A 429 -3.47 -7.41 -21.79
N ILE A 430 -2.88 -7.53 -20.61
CA ILE A 430 -2.09 -8.70 -20.19
C ILE A 430 -2.63 -9.20 -18.86
N ASN A 431 -2.97 -10.51 -18.78
CA ASN A 431 -3.32 -11.15 -17.52
C ASN A 431 -2.17 -12.01 -17.04
N TYR A 432 -1.78 -11.82 -15.80
CA TYR A 432 -0.62 -12.47 -15.23
C TYR A 432 -0.81 -12.72 -13.74
N GLN A 433 0.07 -13.52 -13.15
CA GLN A 433 0.13 -13.71 -11.71
C GLN A 433 1.23 -12.82 -11.13
N ILE A 434 0.94 -12.14 -10.02
CA ILE A 434 2.00 -11.53 -9.22
C ILE A 434 2.90 -12.65 -8.71
N PRO A 435 4.21 -12.61 -8.98
CA PRO A 435 5.10 -13.72 -8.64
C PRO A 435 5.09 -14.04 -7.13
N PRO A 436 5.22 -15.32 -6.75
CA PRO A 436 5.44 -15.70 -5.36
C PRO A 436 6.68 -15.02 -4.77
N GLY A 437 6.64 -14.68 -3.47
CA GLY A 437 7.75 -14.04 -2.76
C GLY A 437 7.98 -12.57 -3.11
N THR A 438 7.06 -11.93 -3.88
CA THR A 438 7.06 -10.48 -4.07
C THR A 438 6.84 -9.79 -2.72
N LYS A 439 7.73 -8.87 -2.34
CA LYS A 439 7.66 -8.18 -1.06
C LYS A 439 6.60 -7.07 -1.08
N PRO A 440 5.84 -6.89 0.02
CA PRO A 440 4.92 -5.76 0.17
C PRO A 440 5.62 -4.40 0.06
N GLY A 441 4.87 -3.41 -0.42
CA GLY A 441 5.34 -2.05 -0.64
C GLY A 441 5.21 -1.61 -2.09
N PRO A 442 5.81 -0.48 -2.48
CA PRO A 442 5.85 0.00 -3.85
C PRO A 442 6.42 -1.04 -4.81
N ALA A 443 5.85 -1.16 -6.00
CA ALA A 443 6.32 -2.05 -7.04
C ALA A 443 6.35 -1.37 -8.40
N LEU A 444 7.38 -1.70 -9.18
CA LEU A 444 7.52 -1.33 -10.58
C LEU A 444 7.23 -2.54 -11.45
N ILE A 445 6.34 -2.40 -12.42
CA ILE A 445 5.96 -3.49 -13.30
C ILE A 445 6.39 -3.15 -14.72
N LYS A 446 7.31 -3.95 -15.26
CA LYS A 446 7.90 -3.77 -16.60
C LYS A 446 7.21 -4.71 -17.58
N PHE A 447 6.64 -4.17 -18.63
CA PHE A 447 5.97 -4.90 -19.71
C PHE A 447 6.82 -4.78 -20.98
N MET A 448 7.45 -5.85 -21.40
CA MET A 448 8.13 -5.93 -22.71
C MET A 448 7.16 -6.51 -23.72
N ASN A 449 6.89 -5.78 -24.80
CA ASN A 449 5.78 -6.06 -25.72
C ASN A 449 6.09 -7.05 -26.84
N GLY A 450 7.19 -7.80 -26.77
CA GLY A 450 7.59 -8.77 -27.80
C GLY A 450 8.26 -8.15 -29.03
N THR A 451 8.23 -6.82 -29.20
CA THR A 451 8.97 -6.09 -30.26
C THR A 451 10.21 -5.38 -29.72
N GLY A 452 10.52 -5.58 -28.43
CA GLY A 452 11.66 -4.98 -27.74
C GLY A 452 11.36 -3.65 -27.06
N GLN A 453 10.13 -3.13 -27.15
CA GLN A 453 9.72 -1.96 -26.38
C GLN A 453 9.31 -2.36 -24.96
N THR A 454 9.76 -1.60 -24.00
CA THR A 454 9.37 -1.76 -22.59
C THR A 454 8.56 -0.55 -22.16
N VAL A 455 7.38 -0.80 -21.59
CA VAL A 455 6.59 0.18 -20.89
C VAL A 455 6.50 -0.19 -19.41
N VAL A 456 6.35 0.80 -18.55
CA VAL A 456 6.43 0.61 -17.10
C VAL A 456 5.16 1.13 -16.46
N GLY A 457 4.63 0.36 -15.52
CA GLY A 457 3.55 0.74 -14.63
C GLY A 457 3.97 0.67 -13.18
N SER A 458 3.26 1.39 -12.34
CA SER A 458 3.44 1.39 -10.89
C SER A 458 2.27 0.69 -10.21
N SER A 459 2.54 0.02 -9.08
CA SER A 459 1.51 -0.60 -8.25
C SER A 459 1.97 -0.66 -6.79
N ILE A 460 1.04 -0.97 -5.89
CA ILE A 460 1.33 -1.28 -4.49
C ILE A 460 1.09 -2.77 -4.25
N ILE A 461 2.05 -3.43 -3.64
CA ILE A 461 1.91 -4.81 -3.17
C ILE A 461 1.55 -4.78 -1.69
N ALA A 462 0.41 -5.35 -1.33
CA ALA A 462 0.00 -5.55 0.06
C ALA A 462 0.23 -7.02 0.48
N PRO A 463 0.34 -7.31 1.78
CA PRO A 463 0.45 -8.70 2.26
C PRO A 463 -0.74 -9.56 1.81
N ASN A 464 -1.92 -8.97 1.73
CA ASN A 464 -3.15 -9.55 1.21
C ASN A 464 -4.02 -8.46 0.59
N ALA A 465 -4.81 -8.82 -0.42
CA ALA A 465 -5.77 -7.96 -1.12
C ALA A 465 -6.90 -8.85 -1.67
N PRO A 466 -7.76 -9.42 -0.79
CA PRO A 466 -8.76 -10.40 -1.20
C PRO A 466 -9.73 -9.80 -2.22
N SER A 467 -10.05 -10.58 -3.25
CA SER A 467 -11.02 -10.19 -4.27
C SER A 467 -11.79 -11.43 -4.72
N ILE A 468 -13.10 -11.31 -4.93
CA ILE A 468 -14.00 -12.39 -5.34
C ILE A 468 -14.33 -12.22 -6.83
N PHE A 469 -14.19 -13.29 -7.61
CA PHE A 469 -14.64 -13.32 -8.99
C PHE A 469 -16.18 -13.32 -9.08
N THR A 470 -16.71 -12.68 -10.12
CA THR A 470 -18.14 -12.67 -10.42
C THR A 470 -18.44 -13.48 -11.68
N GLU A 471 -19.65 -14.05 -11.77
CA GLU A 471 -20.08 -14.86 -12.91
C GLU A 471 -20.08 -14.08 -14.23
N ASP A 472 -20.39 -12.79 -14.16
CA ASP A 472 -20.47 -11.87 -15.29
C ASP A 472 -19.16 -11.10 -15.54
N ALA A 473 -18.09 -11.41 -14.77
CA ALA A 473 -16.81 -10.73 -14.80
C ALA A 473 -16.90 -9.20 -14.58
N SER A 474 -17.94 -8.71 -13.91
CA SER A 474 -18.11 -7.26 -13.62
C SER A 474 -17.36 -6.80 -12.38
N GLY A 475 -16.97 -7.74 -11.50
CA GLY A 475 -16.41 -7.44 -10.19
C GLY A 475 -17.42 -6.99 -9.13
N ALA A 476 -18.71 -6.90 -9.46
CA ALA A 476 -19.78 -6.44 -8.57
C ALA A 476 -21.09 -7.26 -8.64
N GLY A 477 -21.12 -8.31 -9.46
CA GLY A 477 -22.30 -9.14 -9.70
C GLY A 477 -22.43 -10.33 -8.74
N ALA A 478 -23.05 -11.42 -9.25
CA ALA A 478 -23.13 -12.69 -8.55
C ALA A 478 -21.74 -13.30 -8.38
N ALA A 479 -21.45 -13.84 -7.20
CA ALA A 479 -20.20 -14.50 -6.92
C ALA A 479 -19.97 -15.72 -7.83
N SER A 480 -18.77 -15.89 -8.36
CA SER A 480 -18.35 -17.17 -8.94
C SER A 480 -18.24 -18.19 -7.79
N ALA A 481 -19.32 -18.93 -7.59
CA ALA A 481 -19.43 -19.87 -6.49
C ALA A 481 -20.17 -21.15 -6.91
N LEU A 482 -19.83 -22.27 -6.28
CA LEU A 482 -20.44 -23.57 -6.50
C LEU A 482 -20.89 -24.18 -5.17
N ASP A 483 -21.96 -24.94 -5.20
CA ASP A 483 -22.28 -25.86 -4.12
C ASP A 483 -21.13 -26.85 -3.94
N ALA A 484 -20.56 -26.94 -2.74
CA ALA A 484 -19.34 -27.71 -2.48
C ALA A 484 -19.52 -29.25 -2.62
N PHE A 485 -20.74 -29.73 -2.73
CA PHE A 485 -21.06 -31.16 -2.84
C PHE A 485 -21.57 -31.57 -4.22
N THR A 486 -22.42 -30.72 -4.80
CA THR A 486 -23.02 -30.99 -6.11
C THR A 486 -22.27 -30.34 -7.25
N PHE A 487 -21.39 -29.37 -6.95
CA PHE A 487 -20.64 -28.56 -7.91
C PHE A 487 -21.53 -27.75 -8.87
N MET A 488 -22.76 -27.50 -8.48
CA MET A 488 -23.69 -26.69 -9.25
C MET A 488 -23.58 -25.22 -8.86
N PRO A 489 -23.70 -24.28 -9.83
CA PRO A 489 -23.79 -22.86 -9.51
C PRO A 489 -25.08 -22.53 -8.76
N GLY A 490 -25.13 -21.31 -8.21
CA GLY A 490 -26.35 -20.80 -7.56
C GLY A 490 -27.58 -20.76 -8.50
N PRO A 491 -28.79 -20.58 -7.96
CA PRO A 491 -29.13 -20.33 -6.56
C PRO A 491 -28.93 -21.57 -5.67
N PHE A 492 -28.49 -21.34 -4.41
CA PHE A 492 -28.07 -22.40 -3.48
C PHE A 492 -29.21 -22.86 -2.56
N ASN A 493 -29.26 -24.14 -2.22
CA ASN A 493 -30.08 -24.62 -1.13
C ASN A 493 -29.48 -24.16 0.21
N PRO A 494 -30.26 -23.65 1.17
CA PRO A 494 -29.74 -23.21 2.47
C PRO A 494 -29.21 -24.37 3.33
N THR A 495 -29.80 -25.55 3.18
CA THR A 495 -29.45 -26.77 3.91
C THR A 495 -29.27 -27.94 2.97
N ARG A 496 -28.49 -28.92 3.44
CA ARG A 496 -28.30 -30.24 2.80
C ARG A 496 -29.48 -31.16 3.09
N GLU A 497 -29.56 -32.26 2.38
CA GLU A 497 -30.62 -33.29 2.59
C GLU A 497 -30.68 -33.85 4.02
N ASN A 498 -29.50 -33.87 4.72
CA ASN A 498 -29.43 -34.32 6.10
C ASN A 498 -29.77 -33.22 7.13
N GLY A 499 -30.26 -32.06 6.69
CA GLY A 499 -30.65 -30.93 7.54
C GLY A 499 -29.47 -30.05 8.02
N SER A 500 -28.21 -30.39 7.74
CA SER A 500 -27.08 -29.55 8.09
C SER A 500 -26.98 -28.31 7.16
N PRO A 501 -26.35 -27.21 7.62
CA PRO A 501 -26.06 -26.07 6.75
C PRO A 501 -25.34 -26.50 5.48
N ASN A 502 -25.71 -25.90 4.36
CA ASN A 502 -25.00 -26.14 3.11
C ASN A 502 -23.66 -25.40 3.08
N ILE A 503 -22.73 -25.87 2.27
CA ILE A 503 -21.40 -25.25 2.08
C ILE A 503 -21.29 -24.84 0.62
N ILE A 504 -20.87 -23.62 0.37
CA ILE A 504 -20.56 -23.12 -0.96
C ILE A 504 -19.05 -22.86 -1.07
N ALA A 505 -18.48 -23.17 -2.23
CA ALA A 505 -17.11 -22.85 -2.58
C ALA A 505 -17.12 -21.57 -3.42
N VAL A 506 -16.57 -20.49 -2.85
CA VAL A 506 -16.43 -19.18 -3.49
C VAL A 506 -15.05 -19.08 -4.06
N PHE A 507 -14.92 -18.54 -5.28
CA PHE A 507 -13.63 -18.36 -5.96
C PHE A 507 -13.18 -16.91 -5.96
N GLY A 508 -11.91 -16.72 -5.65
CA GLY A 508 -11.30 -15.40 -5.54
C GLY A 508 -9.81 -15.42 -5.84
N THR A 509 -9.15 -14.34 -5.52
CA THR A 509 -7.69 -14.21 -5.60
C THR A 509 -7.20 -13.21 -4.55
N GLY A 510 -5.89 -13.17 -4.30
CA GLY A 510 -5.29 -12.14 -3.45
C GLY A 510 -5.37 -12.40 -1.95
N LEU A 511 -5.61 -13.65 -1.51
CA LEU A 511 -5.53 -13.98 -0.09
C LEU A 511 -4.12 -13.83 0.49
N GLY A 512 -3.08 -13.77 -0.34
CA GLY A 512 -1.70 -13.57 0.12
C GLY A 512 -1.16 -14.74 0.94
N ALA A 513 -1.47 -15.98 0.56
CA ALA A 513 -0.89 -17.16 1.18
C ALA A 513 0.63 -17.23 0.94
N ASP A 514 1.39 -17.76 1.91
CA ASP A 514 2.84 -17.89 1.78
C ASP A 514 3.24 -18.69 0.53
N ALA A 515 4.25 -18.19 -0.15
CA ALA A 515 4.68 -18.68 -1.47
C ALA A 515 5.15 -20.14 -1.50
N THR A 516 5.42 -20.73 -0.35
CA THR A 516 5.96 -22.09 -0.21
C THR A 516 4.89 -23.14 0.07
N ASP A 517 3.66 -22.73 0.39
CA ASP A 517 2.61 -23.65 0.81
C ASP A 517 1.43 -23.64 -0.18
N THR A 518 1.49 -24.52 -1.17
CA THR A 518 0.42 -24.72 -2.16
C THR A 518 -0.84 -25.37 -1.55
N GLU A 519 -0.79 -25.78 -0.29
CA GLU A 519 -1.88 -26.43 0.45
C GLU A 519 -2.30 -25.63 1.71
N ALA A 520 -1.75 -24.43 1.95
CA ALA A 520 -2.01 -23.65 3.15
C ALA A 520 -3.50 -23.31 3.28
N ASN A 521 -4.10 -23.79 4.37
CA ASN A 521 -5.43 -23.35 4.78
C ASN A 521 -5.29 -22.17 5.74
N VAL A 522 -5.57 -20.98 5.25
CA VAL A 522 -5.56 -19.72 6.04
C VAL A 522 -6.94 -19.37 6.61
N GLY A 523 -7.85 -20.36 6.70
CA GLY A 523 -9.23 -20.14 7.16
C GLY A 523 -9.35 -19.52 8.55
N GLY A 524 -8.34 -19.70 9.43
CA GLY A 524 -8.31 -19.06 10.74
C GLY A 524 -8.04 -17.54 10.71
N GLU A 525 -7.49 -17.03 9.61
CA GLU A 525 -7.17 -15.62 9.41
C GLU A 525 -8.15 -14.89 8.47
N VAL A 526 -9.00 -15.66 7.79
CA VAL A 526 -9.99 -15.15 6.83
C VAL A 526 -11.35 -15.10 7.50
N GLN A 527 -12.07 -14.03 7.24
CA GLN A 527 -13.45 -13.83 7.69
C GLN A 527 -14.39 -13.76 6.49
N ALA A 528 -15.58 -14.34 6.61
CA ALA A 528 -16.63 -14.23 5.62
C ALA A 528 -17.87 -13.60 6.26
N PHE A 529 -18.50 -12.70 5.52
CA PHE A 529 -19.69 -11.98 5.97
C PHE A 529 -20.81 -12.13 4.94
N ILE A 530 -21.96 -12.59 5.41
CA ILE A 530 -23.20 -12.58 4.63
C ILE A 530 -24.13 -11.54 5.27
N ASP A 531 -24.51 -10.50 4.53
CA ASP A 531 -25.30 -9.33 5.01
C ASP A 531 -24.71 -8.70 6.28
N GLY A 532 -23.37 -8.66 6.38
CA GLY A 532 -22.64 -8.11 7.52
C GLY A 532 -22.55 -9.05 8.73
N GLN A 533 -23.14 -10.24 8.69
CA GLN A 533 -23.00 -11.25 9.75
C GLN A 533 -21.90 -12.24 9.40
N THR A 534 -21.05 -12.55 10.37
CA THR A 534 -19.97 -13.53 10.19
C THR A 534 -20.54 -14.92 9.94
N THR A 535 -19.91 -15.66 9.03
CA THR A 535 -20.22 -17.07 8.78
C THR A 535 -18.97 -17.94 8.90
N GLN A 536 -19.18 -19.24 9.14
CA GLN A 536 -18.09 -20.19 9.34
C GLN A 536 -17.34 -20.46 8.03
N ILE A 537 -16.03 -20.34 8.07
CA ILE A 537 -15.13 -20.78 7.00
C ILE A 537 -14.66 -22.22 7.30
N ILE A 538 -14.79 -23.07 6.30
CA ILE A 538 -14.37 -24.48 6.34
C ILE A 538 -12.97 -24.61 5.73
N TYR A 539 -12.69 -23.80 4.71
CA TYR A 539 -11.41 -23.76 4.01
C TYR A 539 -11.22 -22.38 3.39
N ALA A 540 -10.03 -21.84 3.41
CA ALA A 540 -9.60 -20.72 2.59
C ALA A 540 -8.14 -20.91 2.18
N GLY A 541 -7.85 -20.89 0.89
CA GLY A 541 -6.51 -21.13 0.38
C GLY A 541 -6.46 -21.35 -1.13
N PRO A 542 -5.34 -21.84 -1.67
CA PRO A 542 -5.20 -22.11 -3.09
C PRO A 542 -6.26 -23.09 -3.61
N ALA A 543 -6.87 -22.82 -4.74
CA ALA A 543 -7.73 -23.75 -5.44
C ALA A 543 -6.88 -24.85 -6.07
N PRO A 544 -7.11 -26.14 -5.78
CA PRO A 544 -6.28 -27.23 -6.28
C PRO A 544 -6.21 -27.28 -7.81
N GLY A 545 -5.01 -27.24 -8.38
CA GLY A 545 -4.78 -27.32 -9.81
C GLY A 545 -4.92 -26.00 -10.58
N PHE A 546 -5.16 -24.86 -9.89
CA PHE A 546 -5.32 -23.54 -10.53
C PHE A 546 -4.33 -22.53 -9.96
N THR A 547 -3.47 -22.02 -10.82
CA THR A 547 -2.47 -20.99 -10.45
C THR A 547 -3.16 -19.68 -10.05
N GLY A 548 -2.84 -19.15 -8.86
CA GLY A 548 -3.31 -17.84 -8.39
C GLY A 548 -4.78 -17.77 -7.98
N LEU A 549 -5.56 -18.85 -8.24
CA LEU A 549 -6.96 -18.92 -7.82
C LEU A 549 -7.04 -19.35 -6.35
N ASN A 550 -7.82 -18.63 -5.56
CA ASN A 550 -8.17 -19.01 -4.20
C ASN A 550 -9.58 -19.60 -4.16
N GLN A 551 -9.77 -20.57 -3.27
CA GLN A 551 -11.06 -21.18 -2.95
C GLN A 551 -11.39 -20.92 -1.48
N ILE A 552 -12.58 -20.43 -1.21
CA ILE A 552 -13.08 -20.15 0.13
C ILE A 552 -14.39 -20.95 0.31
N ASN A 553 -14.36 -21.97 1.16
CA ASN A 553 -15.54 -22.77 1.49
C ASN A 553 -16.21 -22.18 2.72
N ILE A 554 -17.42 -21.65 2.55
CA ILE A 554 -18.19 -21.05 3.62
C ILE A 554 -19.47 -21.86 3.90
N SER A 555 -19.82 -21.98 5.17
CA SER A 555 -21.08 -22.56 5.60
C SER A 555 -22.19 -21.52 5.51
N LEU A 556 -23.29 -21.83 4.87
CA LEU A 556 -24.44 -20.91 4.85
C LEU A 556 -25.03 -20.82 6.27
N PRO A 557 -25.44 -19.62 6.73
CA PRO A 557 -26.07 -19.47 8.05
C PRO A 557 -27.35 -20.30 8.17
N ALA A 558 -27.57 -20.90 9.33
CA ALA A 558 -28.82 -21.59 9.60
C ALA A 558 -29.99 -20.60 9.52
N GLY A 559 -31.02 -20.98 8.76
CA GLY A 559 -32.22 -20.13 8.59
C GLY A 559 -32.04 -18.92 7.69
N ILE A 560 -31.00 -18.87 6.89
CA ILE A 560 -30.83 -17.80 5.88
C ILE A 560 -32.08 -17.74 4.97
N SER A 561 -32.58 -16.53 4.77
CA SER A 561 -33.80 -16.31 3.98
C SER A 561 -33.58 -16.61 2.49
N PRO A 562 -34.63 -16.96 1.72
CA PRO A 562 -34.52 -16.98 0.26
C PRO A 562 -34.25 -15.59 -0.32
N GLY A 563 -33.51 -15.53 -1.43
CA GLY A 563 -33.22 -14.29 -2.13
C GLY A 563 -31.72 -14.01 -2.28
N ALA A 564 -31.41 -12.79 -2.69
CA ALA A 564 -30.03 -12.32 -2.87
C ALA A 564 -29.47 -11.80 -1.55
N HIS A 565 -28.22 -12.19 -1.25
CA HIS A 565 -27.48 -11.80 -0.05
C HIS A 565 -26.13 -11.23 -0.44
N LYS A 566 -25.67 -10.21 0.26
CA LYS A 566 -24.35 -9.60 0.07
C LYS A 566 -23.28 -10.47 0.72
N LEU A 567 -22.25 -10.85 -0.04
CA LEU A 567 -21.09 -11.59 0.44
C LEU A 567 -19.84 -10.71 0.41
N LEU A 568 -19.06 -10.76 1.48
CA LEU A 568 -17.72 -10.18 1.60
C LEU A 568 -16.78 -11.21 2.21
N ILE A 569 -15.52 -11.17 1.77
CA ILE A 569 -14.39 -11.89 2.38
C ILE A 569 -13.39 -10.86 2.88
N ALA A 570 -12.86 -11.06 4.08
CA ALA A 570 -11.81 -10.19 4.62
C ALA A 570 -10.63 -11.00 5.17
N ARG A 571 -9.42 -10.44 5.06
CA ARG A 571 -8.20 -10.93 5.71
C ARG A 571 -7.36 -9.74 6.15
N GLY A 572 -6.80 -9.78 7.38
CA GLY A 572 -5.93 -8.72 7.88
C GLY A 572 -6.57 -7.32 7.87
N GLY A 573 -7.89 -7.22 8.07
CA GLY A 573 -8.62 -5.96 8.04
C GLY A 573 -8.95 -5.45 6.62
N VAL A 574 -8.48 -6.11 5.56
CA VAL A 574 -8.76 -5.74 4.16
C VAL A 574 -9.95 -6.57 3.66
N SER A 575 -10.99 -5.91 3.15
CA SER A 575 -12.20 -6.54 2.60
C SER A 575 -12.14 -6.66 1.08
N SER A 576 -12.73 -7.73 0.55
CA SER A 576 -12.94 -7.93 -0.88
C SER A 576 -13.97 -6.94 -1.45
N ASN A 577 -14.12 -6.97 -2.79
CA ASN A 577 -15.32 -6.44 -3.44
C ASN A 577 -16.57 -7.12 -2.88
N ALA A 578 -17.66 -6.35 -2.84
CA ALA A 578 -18.98 -6.86 -2.47
C ALA A 578 -19.61 -7.58 -3.65
N VAL A 579 -19.99 -8.85 -3.45
CA VAL A 579 -20.66 -9.67 -4.45
C VAL A 579 -21.96 -10.21 -3.89
N SER A 580 -22.81 -10.86 -4.70
CA SER A 580 -24.05 -11.46 -4.25
C SER A 580 -24.03 -12.98 -4.36
N ILE A 581 -24.74 -13.64 -3.46
CA ILE A 581 -25.14 -15.05 -3.57
C ILE A 581 -26.67 -15.12 -3.50
N THR A 582 -27.26 -16.09 -4.21
CA THR A 582 -28.72 -16.26 -4.21
C THR A 582 -29.10 -17.58 -3.55
N ILE A 583 -30.03 -17.51 -2.59
CA ILE A 583 -30.54 -18.65 -1.84
C ILE A 583 -31.91 -19.04 -2.41
N LYS A 584 -32.12 -20.34 -2.66
CA LYS A 584 -33.39 -20.89 -3.14
C LYS A 584 -34.48 -20.74 -2.09
N PRO A 585 -35.73 -20.51 -2.50
CA PRO A 585 -36.86 -20.72 -1.62
C PRO A 585 -36.92 -22.21 -1.20
N PRO A 586 -37.41 -22.51 0.02
CA PRO A 586 -37.65 -23.90 0.41
C PRO A 586 -38.54 -24.58 -0.61
N ALA A 587 -38.22 -25.83 -0.96
CA ALA A 587 -39.11 -26.61 -1.82
C ALA A 587 -40.45 -26.73 -1.09
N PHE A 588 -41.52 -26.25 -1.72
CA PHE A 588 -42.85 -26.52 -1.20
C PHE A 588 -43.06 -28.04 -1.22
N ALA A 589 -43.19 -28.65 -0.06
CA ALA A 589 -43.73 -30.01 0.00
C ALA A 589 -45.14 -29.97 -0.63
N LEU A 590 -45.28 -30.53 -1.82
CA LEU A 590 -46.58 -30.83 -2.36
C LEU A 590 -47.16 -31.93 -1.45
N ASN A 591 -48.04 -31.51 -0.54
CA ASN A 591 -48.86 -32.44 0.25
C ASN A 591 -49.86 -33.18 -0.66
#